data_b41e5d57b09f1c889fba7cfe0bf8a635
#
_entry.id   b41e5d57b09f1c889fba7cfe0bf8a635
#
_cell.length_a   1.000
_cell.length_b   1.000
_cell.length_c   1.000
_cell.angle_alpha   90.00
_cell.angle_beta   90.00
_cell.angle_gamma   90.00
#
_symmetry.space_group_name_H-M   'P 1'
#
loop_
_entity.id
_entity.type
_entity.pdbx_description
1 polymer ?
#
loop_
_entity_poly.entity_id
_entity_poly.type
_entity_poly.pdbx_seq_one_letter_code
_entity_poly.pdbx_strand_id
1 'polypeptide(L)'
;MVVRMVLLPVVSKASRLGMFSLFQVVLAAMSPIANAQTPASPAKDSLKPATSAPTVAEADRFISQAETRLLDLWIKGQRADWLSENFITDDTEAIDADANAAIKAATADLARQAKRYEKLTLPPDVARKFKLLKLSVDIPAPRNPAAQAELSKIAVSLDTDYGKGTWCADDKKENCKELPDIEKIMANSRDPQELLNAWKGWHAIAPAMRKRYIRLVELANQGAREMSFADVGAMWRSNYDMPPEDFAKELDRLWVQVRPLYVSLHAYVRWKLAEKYGKDVVREDQPIPAHLLGNMWSQEWNNIYPLLTPPSADSGVDVSAALRAKNVDAKGMVHYAEGFFKSLGFEPLPTTFWERSLFTKPRDREVVCHASAWDIDFKDDLRIKVCLEPTAEDFTTVHHELGHNFYQRAYDDLAPLFRNSANDGFHEAIGDTIALSVTPEYLKQIGLIDTVPPASADIGQLLDRSLDKVAFLPFGLLVDQWRWKVFSGETKPADYNKTWWELRRKYQGVAPPVERSEADFDPGAKYHVASNVPYARYFLATILQFQFHRALCKEAGYTGPLHRCSIYGNKAAGAKLAKMLAMGESRPWPDALEAMTGQRQMDATAMLDYFAPLKKWLDEQNAGHKVGWE
;
A
#
# COMPACT_ATOMS: atom_id res chain seq x y z
N MET A 1 2.11 3.03 12.66
CA MET A 1 0.82 3.05 11.92
C MET A 1 0.97 2.05 10.79
N VAL A 2 0.34 0.90 10.90
CA VAL A 2 0.45 -0.17 9.89
C VAL A 2 -0.12 0.37 8.58
N VAL A 3 0.62 0.22 7.47
CA VAL A 3 0.08 0.49 6.14
C VAL A 3 -1.00 -0.54 5.87
N ARG A 4 -2.24 -0.15 6.11
CA ARG A 4 -3.39 -1.00 5.90
C ARG A 4 -3.74 -0.99 4.42
N MET A 5 -3.42 -2.04 3.71
CA MET A 5 -4.14 -2.42 2.51
C MET A 5 -5.38 -3.20 2.97
N VAL A 6 -6.45 -2.47 3.31
CA VAL A 6 -7.71 -3.10 3.71
C VAL A 6 -8.39 -3.63 2.46
N LEU A 7 -8.32 -4.93 2.26
CA LEU A 7 -9.24 -5.65 1.42
C LEU A 7 -10.44 -6.06 2.27
N LEU A 8 -11.64 -5.70 1.82
CA LEU A 8 -12.89 -6.04 2.48
C LEU A 8 -13.16 -7.54 2.47
N PRO A 9 -13.80 -8.08 3.52
CA PRO A 9 -14.14 -9.50 3.56
C PRO A 9 -15.18 -9.87 2.50
N VAL A 10 -14.92 -10.95 1.80
CA VAL A 10 -15.89 -11.64 0.95
C VAL A 10 -16.93 -12.29 1.86
N VAL A 11 -18.11 -11.73 1.95
CA VAL A 11 -19.25 -12.35 2.64
C VAL A 11 -19.78 -13.49 1.79
N SER A 12 -19.42 -14.71 2.11
CA SER A 12 -20.02 -15.92 1.54
C SER A 12 -21.43 -16.11 2.12
N LYS A 13 -22.45 -16.01 1.29
CA LYS A 13 -23.82 -16.39 1.65
C LYS A 13 -23.92 -17.91 1.77
N ALA A 14 -23.96 -18.43 3.00
CA ALA A 14 -24.45 -19.76 3.25
C ALA A 14 -26.00 -19.76 3.24
N SER A 15 -26.54 -20.66 2.45
CA SER A 15 -27.97 -20.90 2.24
C SER A 15 -28.71 -21.27 3.52
N ARG A 16 -29.83 -20.59 3.81
CA ARG A 16 -30.80 -20.98 4.81
C ARG A 16 -31.60 -22.19 4.32
N LEU A 17 -31.53 -23.28 5.02
CA LEU A 17 -32.59 -24.30 5.07
C LEU A 17 -33.06 -24.43 6.51
N GLY A 18 -34.34 -24.22 6.70
CA GLY A 18 -34.96 -24.21 8.01
C GLY A 18 -35.17 -25.59 8.60
N MET A 19 -35.23 -25.62 9.92
CA MET A 19 -36.07 -26.62 10.62
C MET A 19 -36.57 -26.03 11.93
N PHE A 20 -37.90 -25.99 12.07
CA PHE A 20 -38.62 -25.71 13.30
C PHE A 20 -38.40 -26.84 14.30
N SER A 21 -38.15 -26.52 15.56
CA SER A 21 -38.55 -27.39 16.68
C SER A 21 -38.82 -26.60 17.93
N LEU A 22 -40.03 -26.79 18.46
CA LEU A 22 -40.53 -26.34 19.76
C LEU A 22 -39.68 -26.89 20.91
N PHE A 23 -39.41 -26.10 21.98
CA PHE A 23 -39.54 -26.63 23.36
C PHE A 23 -39.70 -25.52 24.40
N GLN A 24 -40.83 -25.57 25.05
CA GLN A 24 -41.28 -25.41 26.44
C GLN A 24 -40.56 -24.43 27.39
N VAL A 25 -41.43 -23.58 27.91
CA VAL A 25 -41.28 -22.70 29.07
C VAL A 25 -41.12 -23.52 30.35
N VAL A 26 -40.11 -23.21 31.15
CA VAL A 26 -40.09 -23.54 32.59
C VAL A 26 -39.92 -22.24 33.37
N LEU A 27 -40.98 -21.87 34.11
CA LEU A 27 -40.94 -20.87 35.16
C LEU A 27 -40.20 -21.45 36.36
N ALA A 28 -39.17 -20.79 36.86
CA ALA A 28 -38.65 -21.03 38.21
C ALA A 28 -38.35 -19.70 38.90
N ALA A 29 -38.79 -19.68 40.14
CA ALA A 29 -38.98 -18.62 41.10
C ALA A 29 -37.85 -17.59 41.26
N MET A 30 -38.27 -16.35 41.49
CA MET A 30 -37.46 -15.21 41.97
C MET A 30 -37.02 -15.40 43.43
N SER A 31 -35.74 -15.20 43.71
CA SER A 31 -35.24 -14.77 45.01
C SER A 31 -34.33 -13.55 44.82
N PRO A 32 -34.35 -12.56 45.71
CA PRO A 32 -33.66 -11.30 45.47
C PRO A 32 -32.18 -11.43 45.78
N ILE A 33 -31.33 -11.15 44.80
CA ILE A 33 -29.89 -11.00 45.00
C ILE A 33 -29.56 -9.52 45.13
N ALA A 34 -28.78 -9.24 46.15
CA ALA A 34 -28.33 -7.95 46.60
C ALA A 34 -27.63 -7.10 45.55
N ASN A 35 -27.71 -5.78 45.72
CA ASN A 35 -27.00 -4.72 45.04
C ASN A 35 -25.59 -5.10 44.57
N ALA A 36 -25.44 -5.38 43.26
CA ALA A 36 -24.16 -5.28 42.59
C ALA A 36 -23.99 -3.83 42.17
N GLN A 37 -23.02 -3.17 42.71
CA GLN A 37 -22.57 -1.84 42.28
C GLN A 37 -22.17 -1.91 40.80
N THR A 38 -22.82 -1.10 39.99
CA THR A 38 -22.43 -0.81 38.62
C THR A 38 -20.96 -0.37 38.63
N PRO A 39 -20.07 -0.95 37.81
CA PRO A 39 -18.72 -0.43 37.70
C PRO A 39 -18.80 1.01 37.16
N ALA A 40 -18.17 1.92 37.88
CA ALA A 40 -18.09 3.33 37.52
C ALA A 40 -17.53 3.44 36.11
N SER A 41 -18.27 4.11 35.23
CA SER A 41 -17.79 4.57 33.92
C SER A 41 -16.43 5.24 34.12
N PRO A 42 -15.39 4.96 33.30
CA PRO A 42 -14.12 5.62 33.47
C PRO A 42 -14.36 7.13 33.33
N ALA A 43 -13.92 7.87 34.34
CA ALA A 43 -14.06 9.30 34.42
C ALA A 43 -13.58 9.92 33.09
N LYS A 44 -14.44 10.73 32.48
CA LYS A 44 -14.05 11.67 31.43
C LYS A 44 -13.10 12.67 32.09
N ASP A 45 -11.81 12.38 32.10
CA ASP A 45 -10.77 13.37 32.36
C ASP A 45 -10.70 14.32 31.17
N SER A 46 -11.71 15.18 31.08
CA SER A 46 -11.62 16.36 30.27
C SER A 46 -10.66 17.30 31.00
N LEU A 47 -9.42 17.38 30.54
CA LEU A 47 -8.48 18.43 30.91
C LEU A 47 -9.22 19.75 30.76
N LYS A 48 -9.57 20.40 31.89
CA LYS A 48 -10.17 21.74 31.87
C LYS A 48 -9.23 22.65 31.10
N PRO A 49 -9.72 23.51 30.20
CA PRO A 49 -8.87 24.44 29.49
C PRO A 49 -8.14 25.31 30.51
N ALA A 50 -6.82 25.15 30.58
CA ALA A 50 -5.99 26.00 31.43
C ALA A 50 -6.08 27.44 30.94
N THR A 51 -6.41 28.34 31.84
CA THR A 51 -6.60 29.78 31.57
C THR A 51 -5.27 30.54 31.43
N SER A 52 -4.13 29.87 31.68
CA SER A 52 -2.77 30.42 31.56
C SER A 52 -2.19 30.28 30.15
N ALA A 53 -1.23 31.13 29.78
CA ALA A 53 -0.45 30.97 28.57
C ALA A 53 0.28 29.59 28.58
N PRO A 54 0.36 28.87 27.43
CA PRO A 54 1.01 27.58 27.37
C PRO A 54 2.53 27.71 27.60
N THR A 55 3.13 26.70 28.24
CA THR A 55 4.56 26.63 28.50
C THR A 55 5.19 25.42 27.80
N VAL A 56 6.52 25.44 27.59
CA VAL A 56 7.27 24.31 27.02
C VAL A 56 7.13 23.04 27.88
N ALA A 57 7.19 23.18 29.22
CA ALA A 57 7.02 22.06 30.15
C ALA A 57 5.59 21.46 30.13
N GLU A 58 4.58 22.29 29.85
CA GLU A 58 3.20 21.82 29.64
C GLU A 58 3.06 21.07 28.31
N ALA A 59 3.68 21.57 27.24
CA ALA A 59 3.72 20.92 25.95
C ALA A 59 4.42 19.55 26.01
N ASP A 60 5.54 19.43 26.69
CA ASP A 60 6.27 18.19 26.89
C ASP A 60 5.44 17.14 27.65
N ARG A 61 4.79 17.53 28.74
CA ARG A 61 3.88 16.63 29.46
C ARG A 61 2.68 16.21 28.61
N PHE A 62 2.11 17.14 27.85
CA PHE A 62 0.99 16.83 26.97
C PHE A 62 1.36 15.78 25.93
N ILE A 63 2.49 15.96 25.22
CA ILE A 63 2.88 15.01 24.18
C ILE A 63 3.24 13.65 24.74
N SER A 64 3.87 13.57 25.91
CA SER A 64 4.18 12.30 26.60
C SER A 64 2.89 11.55 27.02
N GLN A 65 1.87 12.27 27.49
CA GLN A 65 0.57 11.70 27.81
C GLN A 65 -0.18 11.26 26.54
N ALA A 66 -0.08 12.03 25.46
CA ALA A 66 -0.64 11.66 24.16
C ALA A 66 -0.01 10.36 23.62
N GLU A 67 1.32 10.22 23.67
CA GLU A 67 2.03 9.00 23.30
C GLU A 67 1.58 7.79 24.10
N THR A 68 1.47 7.93 25.43
CA THR A 68 1.00 6.84 26.30
C THR A 68 -0.41 6.39 25.93
N ARG A 69 -1.33 7.35 25.72
CA ARG A 69 -2.71 7.06 25.35
C ARG A 69 -2.83 6.42 23.97
N LEU A 70 -2.09 6.94 22.99
CA LEU A 70 -2.12 6.40 21.63
C LEU A 70 -1.53 5.01 21.56
N LEU A 71 -0.41 4.75 22.26
CA LEU A 71 0.21 3.42 22.30
C LEU A 71 -0.75 2.37 22.86
N ASP A 72 -1.47 2.66 23.96
CA ASP A 72 -2.48 1.75 24.52
C ASP A 72 -3.61 1.45 23.51
N LEU A 73 -4.05 2.48 22.79
CA LEU A 73 -5.07 2.32 21.75
C LEU A 73 -4.56 1.55 20.54
N TRP A 74 -3.33 1.81 20.09
CA TRP A 74 -2.72 1.11 18.96
C TRP A 74 -2.55 -0.38 19.25
N ILE A 75 -2.08 -0.75 20.45
CA ILE A 75 -1.98 -2.15 20.89
C ILE A 75 -3.35 -2.85 20.85
N LYS A 76 -4.40 -2.15 21.31
CA LYS A 76 -5.78 -2.68 21.27
C LYS A 76 -6.27 -2.83 19.82
N GLY A 77 -5.99 -1.85 18.98
CA GLY A 77 -6.31 -1.88 17.55
C GLY A 77 -5.60 -3.04 16.86
N GLN A 78 -4.27 -3.18 17.01
CA GLN A 78 -3.52 -4.28 16.41
C GLN A 78 -4.06 -5.67 16.80
N ARG A 79 -4.49 -5.84 18.05
CA ARG A 79 -5.11 -7.09 18.51
C ARG A 79 -6.48 -7.32 17.90
N ALA A 80 -7.29 -6.28 17.79
CA ALA A 80 -8.62 -6.35 17.18
C ALA A 80 -8.53 -6.65 15.67
N ASP A 81 -7.65 -5.93 14.96
CA ASP A 81 -7.36 -6.13 13.55
C ASP A 81 -6.84 -7.56 13.27
N TRP A 82 -5.88 -8.04 14.08
CA TRP A 82 -5.39 -9.41 13.99
C TRP A 82 -6.50 -10.44 14.19
N LEU A 83 -7.37 -10.20 15.16
CA LEU A 83 -8.48 -11.10 15.44
C LEU A 83 -9.47 -11.13 14.28
N SER A 84 -9.88 -9.98 13.76
CA SER A 84 -10.86 -9.89 12.68
C SER A 84 -10.36 -10.52 11.36
N GLU A 85 -9.07 -10.37 11.05
CA GLU A 85 -8.49 -10.94 9.84
C GLU A 85 -8.21 -12.46 9.92
N ASN A 86 -8.07 -13.01 11.15
CA ASN A 86 -7.80 -14.44 11.36
C ASN A 86 -9.04 -15.25 11.78
N PHE A 87 -10.12 -14.58 12.19
CA PHE A 87 -11.41 -15.17 12.60
C PHE A 87 -12.53 -14.24 12.12
N ILE A 88 -12.91 -14.37 10.85
CA ILE A 88 -13.88 -13.48 10.19
C ILE A 88 -15.28 -13.81 10.69
N THR A 89 -15.85 -12.95 11.56
CA THR A 89 -17.21 -13.03 12.08
C THR A 89 -17.77 -11.62 12.29
N ASP A 90 -19.10 -11.50 12.35
CA ASP A 90 -19.76 -10.20 12.64
C ASP A 90 -19.25 -9.59 13.94
N ASP A 91 -18.98 -10.42 14.97
CA ASP A 91 -18.48 -9.95 16.28
C ASP A 91 -17.04 -9.44 16.21
N THR A 92 -16.15 -10.15 15.51
CA THR A 92 -14.74 -9.72 15.38
C THR A 92 -14.61 -8.48 14.52
N GLU A 93 -15.41 -8.34 13.46
CA GLU A 93 -15.50 -7.11 12.66
C GLU A 93 -16.02 -5.93 13.51
N ALA A 94 -17.01 -6.14 14.37
CA ALA A 94 -17.51 -5.10 15.26
C ALA A 94 -16.46 -4.66 16.29
N ILE A 95 -15.72 -5.59 16.89
CA ILE A 95 -14.62 -5.29 17.84
C ILE A 95 -13.53 -4.48 17.14
N ASP A 96 -13.15 -4.84 15.92
CA ASP A 96 -12.16 -4.11 15.12
C ASP A 96 -12.66 -2.70 14.76
N ALA A 97 -13.89 -2.57 14.31
CA ALA A 97 -14.50 -1.28 14.00
C ALA A 97 -14.50 -0.34 15.21
N ASP A 98 -14.86 -0.84 16.40
CA ASP A 98 -14.87 -0.06 17.64
C ASP A 98 -13.45 0.39 18.06
N ALA A 99 -12.45 -0.50 17.95
CA ALA A 99 -11.07 -0.18 18.29
C ALA A 99 -10.50 0.89 17.34
N ASN A 100 -10.74 0.77 16.03
CA ASN A 100 -10.33 1.74 15.02
C ASN A 100 -11.05 3.09 15.20
N ALA A 101 -12.33 3.09 15.53
CA ALA A 101 -13.07 4.32 15.83
C ALA A 101 -12.46 5.05 17.05
N ALA A 102 -12.08 4.30 18.10
CA ALA A 102 -11.45 4.86 19.29
C ALA A 102 -10.08 5.49 18.97
N ILE A 103 -9.25 4.84 18.15
CA ILE A 103 -7.96 5.37 17.68
C ILE A 103 -8.18 6.66 16.92
N LYS A 104 -9.05 6.66 15.90
CA LYS A 104 -9.34 7.84 15.07
C LYS A 104 -9.84 9.02 15.90
N ALA A 105 -10.76 8.76 16.82
CA ALA A 105 -11.32 9.80 17.71
C ALA A 105 -10.24 10.38 18.64
N ALA A 106 -9.41 9.55 19.27
CA ALA A 106 -8.34 10.00 20.16
C ALA A 106 -7.28 10.80 19.40
N THR A 107 -6.83 10.31 18.24
CA THR A 107 -5.85 10.99 17.39
C THR A 107 -6.34 12.36 16.97
N ALA A 108 -7.56 12.47 16.46
CA ALA A 108 -8.15 13.74 16.05
C ALA A 108 -8.31 14.72 17.22
N ASP A 109 -8.69 14.22 18.40
CA ASP A 109 -8.83 15.04 19.61
C ASP A 109 -7.47 15.58 20.09
N LEU A 110 -6.47 14.72 20.18
CA LEU A 110 -5.11 15.08 20.58
C LEU A 110 -4.47 16.05 19.58
N ALA A 111 -4.64 15.83 18.28
CA ALA A 111 -4.16 16.73 17.24
C ALA A 111 -4.80 18.14 17.35
N ARG A 112 -6.10 18.21 17.68
CA ARG A 112 -6.77 19.50 17.95
C ARG A 112 -6.22 20.18 19.19
N GLN A 113 -6.00 19.45 20.29
CA GLN A 113 -5.46 20.00 21.54
C GLN A 113 -4.03 20.49 21.35
N ALA A 114 -3.21 19.80 20.54
CA ALA A 114 -1.84 20.18 20.19
C ALA A 114 -1.74 21.60 19.61
N LYS A 115 -2.79 22.11 18.96
CA LYS A 115 -2.84 23.48 18.41
C LYS A 115 -2.57 24.58 19.44
N ARG A 116 -2.87 24.33 20.72
CA ARG A 116 -2.57 25.26 21.82
C ARG A 116 -1.08 25.62 21.89
N TYR A 117 -0.21 24.71 21.48
CA TYR A 117 1.25 24.81 21.61
C TYR A 117 1.97 25.26 20.33
N GLU A 118 1.25 25.51 19.23
CA GLU A 118 1.86 25.84 17.91
C GLU A 118 2.73 27.10 17.91
N LYS A 119 2.51 28.03 18.87
CA LYS A 119 3.28 29.30 18.95
C LYS A 119 4.53 29.19 19.84
N LEU A 120 4.76 28.04 20.47
CA LEU A 120 5.93 27.82 21.33
C LEU A 120 7.14 27.42 20.50
N THR A 121 8.31 27.91 20.88
CA THR A 121 9.57 27.36 20.42
C THR A 121 9.88 26.12 21.24
N LEU A 122 9.64 24.95 20.66
CA LEU A 122 9.82 23.66 21.31
C LEU A 122 11.19 23.07 21.01
N PRO A 123 11.75 22.20 21.89
CA PRO A 123 12.88 21.36 21.56
C PRO A 123 12.63 20.56 20.27
N PRO A 124 13.67 20.28 19.44
CA PRO A 124 13.48 19.70 18.11
C PRO A 124 12.71 18.36 18.11
N ASP A 125 12.97 17.48 19.08
CA ASP A 125 12.30 16.20 19.24
C ASP A 125 10.82 16.36 19.64
N VAL A 126 10.52 17.27 20.57
CA VAL A 126 9.15 17.60 20.97
C VAL A 126 8.39 18.24 19.78
N ALA A 127 9.02 19.19 19.09
CA ALA A 127 8.42 19.82 17.90
C ALA A 127 8.06 18.78 16.82
N ARG A 128 8.96 17.78 16.59
CA ARG A 128 8.72 16.71 15.65
C ARG A 128 7.55 15.83 16.07
N LYS A 129 7.44 15.43 17.33
CA LYS A 129 6.29 14.69 17.86
C LYS A 129 4.97 15.42 17.63
N PHE A 130 4.92 16.75 17.88
CA PHE A 130 3.76 17.56 17.59
C PHE A 130 3.41 17.61 16.11
N LYS A 131 4.41 17.70 15.24
CA LYS A 131 4.21 17.61 13.78
C LYS A 131 3.60 16.27 13.39
N LEU A 132 4.16 15.16 13.84
CA LEU A 132 3.70 13.81 13.52
C LEU A 132 2.29 13.55 14.05
N LEU A 133 1.99 13.93 15.29
CA LEU A 133 0.64 13.85 15.85
C LEU A 133 -0.39 14.60 15.01
N LYS A 134 -0.03 15.80 14.54
CA LYS A 134 -0.92 16.61 13.71
C LYS A 134 -1.16 15.98 12.34
N LEU A 135 -0.16 15.33 11.76
CA LEU A 135 -0.21 14.73 10.43
C LEU A 135 -0.74 13.28 10.43
N SER A 136 -0.92 12.65 11.60
CA SER A 136 -1.46 11.29 11.72
C SER A 136 -2.97 11.17 11.46
N VAL A 137 -3.62 12.25 11.04
CA VAL A 137 -5.06 12.29 10.68
C VAL A 137 -5.19 12.27 9.16
N ASP A 138 -5.64 11.15 8.59
CA ASP A 138 -5.80 11.02 7.14
C ASP A 138 -6.90 11.93 6.56
N ILE A 139 -8.06 11.95 7.22
CA ILE A 139 -9.20 12.80 6.83
C ILE A 139 -9.58 13.70 8.02
N PRO A 140 -9.21 14.98 7.99
CA PRO A 140 -9.48 15.89 9.08
C PRO A 140 -10.97 16.24 9.14
N ALA A 141 -11.61 15.96 10.28
CA ALA A 141 -13.02 16.27 10.50
C ALA A 141 -13.20 17.73 10.98
N PRO A 142 -14.26 18.44 10.52
CA PRO A 142 -14.64 19.74 11.07
C PRO A 142 -14.94 19.68 12.56
N ARG A 143 -14.80 20.83 13.25
CA ARG A 143 -15.15 20.94 14.68
C ARG A 143 -16.64 20.83 14.96
N ASN A 144 -17.47 21.21 14.00
CA ASN A 144 -18.91 21.13 14.14
C ASN A 144 -19.34 19.65 14.24
N PRO A 145 -20.01 19.22 15.34
CA PRO A 145 -20.36 17.81 15.53
C PRO A 145 -21.26 17.23 14.42
N ALA A 146 -22.18 18.03 13.88
CA ALA A 146 -23.05 17.57 12.80
C ALA A 146 -22.26 17.36 11.48
N ALA A 147 -21.34 18.27 11.15
CA ALA A 147 -20.46 18.14 9.99
C ALA A 147 -19.46 16.97 10.15
N GLN A 148 -18.97 16.73 11.38
CA GLN A 148 -18.14 15.56 11.70
C GLN A 148 -18.90 14.26 11.49
N ALA A 149 -20.13 14.15 12.00
CA ALA A 149 -20.96 12.97 11.82
C ALA A 149 -21.33 12.74 10.34
N GLU A 150 -21.61 13.82 9.59
CA GLU A 150 -21.86 13.78 8.15
C GLU A 150 -20.64 13.24 7.39
N LEU A 151 -19.43 13.76 7.68
CA LEU A 151 -18.19 13.31 7.05
C LEU A 151 -17.93 11.82 7.30
N SER A 152 -18.07 11.39 8.56
CA SER A 152 -17.88 9.97 8.93
C SER A 152 -18.87 9.07 8.20
N LYS A 153 -20.15 9.47 8.14
CA LYS A 153 -21.18 8.71 7.42
C LYS A 153 -20.88 8.61 5.92
N ILE A 154 -20.43 9.71 5.31
CA ILE A 154 -20.07 9.72 3.88
C ILE A 154 -18.86 8.81 3.64
N ALA A 155 -17.79 8.93 4.43
CA ALA A 155 -16.58 8.11 4.28
C ALA A 155 -16.90 6.61 4.35
N VAL A 156 -17.64 6.18 5.38
CA VAL A 156 -18.09 4.79 5.52
C VAL A 156 -18.97 4.35 4.33
N SER A 157 -19.87 5.24 3.85
CA SER A 157 -20.75 4.88 2.73
C SER A 157 -20.02 4.71 1.40
N LEU A 158 -18.97 5.48 1.15
CA LEU A 158 -18.14 5.35 -0.06
C LEU A 158 -17.32 4.06 -0.04
N ASP A 159 -16.72 3.75 1.12
CA ASP A 159 -15.97 2.52 1.34
C ASP A 159 -16.88 1.29 1.19
N THR A 160 -18.07 1.32 1.80
CA THR A 160 -19.09 0.25 1.69
C THR A 160 -19.55 0.04 0.26
N ASP A 161 -19.81 1.11 -0.51
CA ASP A 161 -20.24 0.97 -1.90
C ASP A 161 -19.16 0.35 -2.77
N TYR A 162 -17.89 0.71 -2.54
CA TYR A 162 -16.77 0.07 -3.21
C TYR A 162 -16.69 -1.41 -2.86
N GLY A 163 -16.73 -1.76 -1.57
CA GLY A 163 -16.59 -3.14 -1.11
C GLY A 163 -17.76 -4.06 -1.46
N LYS A 164 -18.96 -3.51 -1.63
CA LYS A 164 -20.15 -4.25 -2.09
C LYS A 164 -20.36 -4.17 -3.59
N GLY A 165 -19.44 -3.55 -4.32
CA GLY A 165 -19.50 -3.39 -5.75
C GLY A 165 -19.58 -4.75 -6.47
N THR A 166 -20.54 -4.89 -7.38
CA THR A 166 -20.72 -6.09 -8.21
C THR A 166 -21.06 -5.71 -9.64
N TRP A 167 -20.70 -6.57 -10.56
CA TRP A 167 -21.11 -6.48 -11.95
C TRP A 167 -21.89 -7.72 -12.37
N CYS A 168 -23.05 -7.50 -12.98
CA CYS A 168 -23.90 -8.55 -13.51
C CYS A 168 -23.88 -8.46 -15.04
N ALA A 169 -23.42 -9.51 -15.71
CA ALA A 169 -23.37 -9.57 -17.17
C ALA A 169 -24.76 -9.65 -17.81
N ASP A 170 -25.73 -10.12 -17.04
CA ASP A 170 -27.16 -10.14 -17.36
C ASP A 170 -27.99 -9.65 -16.15
N ASP A 171 -29.28 -9.48 -16.29
CA ASP A 171 -30.15 -8.99 -15.21
C ASP A 171 -30.40 -10.02 -14.08
N LYS A 172 -29.69 -11.16 -14.10
CA LYS A 172 -29.84 -12.22 -13.10
C LYS A 172 -28.81 -12.03 -11.98
N LYS A 173 -29.29 -11.82 -10.76
CA LYS A 173 -28.47 -11.64 -9.57
C LYS A 173 -27.49 -12.79 -9.30
N GLU A 174 -27.82 -14.00 -9.71
CA GLU A 174 -26.97 -15.19 -9.55
C GLU A 174 -25.70 -15.17 -10.41
N ASN A 175 -25.68 -14.34 -11.47
CA ASN A 175 -24.54 -14.18 -12.39
C ASN A 175 -23.70 -12.94 -12.09
N CYS A 176 -23.97 -12.24 -10.99
CA CYS A 176 -23.19 -11.09 -10.58
C CYS A 176 -21.82 -11.53 -10.06
N LYS A 177 -20.78 -10.81 -10.50
CA LYS A 177 -19.37 -11.02 -10.12
C LYS A 177 -18.92 -9.92 -9.17
N GLU A 178 -18.17 -10.30 -8.17
CA GLU A 178 -17.43 -9.37 -7.30
C GLU A 178 -16.08 -8.99 -7.93
N LEU A 179 -15.41 -7.98 -7.38
CA LEU A 179 -14.15 -7.48 -7.93
C LEU A 179 -13.10 -8.57 -8.16
N PRO A 180 -12.82 -9.52 -7.24
CA PRO A 180 -11.80 -10.54 -7.46
C PRO A 180 -12.08 -11.44 -8.67
N ASP A 181 -13.34 -11.72 -8.98
CA ASP A 181 -13.71 -12.51 -10.15
C ASP A 181 -13.61 -11.70 -11.44
N ILE A 182 -13.90 -10.40 -11.37
CA ILE A 182 -13.72 -9.48 -12.51
C ILE A 182 -12.22 -9.30 -12.79
N GLU A 183 -11.39 -9.18 -11.76
CA GLU A 183 -9.92 -9.10 -11.90
C GLU A 183 -9.33 -10.36 -12.54
N LYS A 184 -9.85 -11.56 -12.22
CA LYS A 184 -9.46 -12.80 -12.90
C LYS A 184 -9.78 -12.76 -14.41
N ILE A 185 -10.92 -12.15 -14.80
CA ILE A 185 -11.24 -11.95 -16.21
C ILE A 185 -10.23 -11.00 -16.84
N MET A 186 -9.96 -9.85 -16.20
CA MET A 186 -8.99 -8.87 -16.69
C MET A 186 -7.58 -9.47 -16.86
N ALA A 187 -7.15 -10.34 -15.92
CA ALA A 187 -5.85 -10.98 -15.94
C ALA A 187 -5.72 -12.07 -17.02
N ASN A 188 -6.75 -12.90 -17.20
CA ASN A 188 -6.64 -14.14 -17.97
C ASN A 188 -7.31 -14.11 -19.33
N SER A 189 -8.35 -13.29 -19.52
CA SER A 189 -9.02 -13.21 -20.82
C SER A 189 -8.14 -12.53 -21.88
N ARG A 190 -8.35 -12.95 -23.13
CA ARG A 190 -7.72 -12.36 -24.30
C ARG A 190 -8.77 -11.99 -25.36
N ASP A 191 -10.04 -12.04 -24.99
CA ASP A 191 -11.16 -11.53 -25.80
C ASP A 191 -11.36 -10.04 -25.47
N PRO A 192 -11.14 -9.12 -26.41
CA PRO A 192 -11.25 -7.69 -26.16
C PRO A 192 -12.68 -7.26 -25.79
N GLN A 193 -13.71 -7.99 -26.22
CA GLN A 193 -15.09 -7.66 -25.88
C GLN A 193 -15.43 -8.09 -24.44
N GLU A 194 -14.95 -9.27 -23.99
CA GLU A 194 -15.10 -9.72 -22.61
C GLU A 194 -14.36 -8.78 -21.66
N LEU A 195 -13.11 -8.40 -21.98
CA LEU A 195 -12.33 -7.43 -21.23
C LEU A 195 -13.02 -6.06 -21.14
N LEU A 196 -13.60 -5.59 -22.26
CA LEU A 196 -14.37 -4.34 -22.28
C LEU A 196 -15.60 -4.39 -21.38
N ASN A 197 -16.34 -5.49 -21.42
CA ASN A 197 -17.53 -5.67 -20.60
C ASN A 197 -17.19 -5.73 -19.11
N ALA A 198 -16.14 -6.47 -18.73
CA ALA A 198 -15.64 -6.53 -17.35
C ALA A 198 -15.19 -5.15 -16.85
N TRP A 199 -14.43 -4.42 -17.66
CA TRP A 199 -13.96 -3.07 -17.34
C TRP A 199 -15.13 -2.10 -17.14
N LYS A 200 -16.09 -2.05 -18.08
CA LYS A 200 -17.31 -1.23 -17.97
C LYS A 200 -18.14 -1.60 -16.76
N GLY A 201 -18.26 -2.90 -16.51
CA GLY A 201 -19.06 -3.44 -15.42
C GLY A 201 -18.57 -2.95 -14.05
N TRP A 202 -17.27 -3.01 -13.81
CA TRP A 202 -16.71 -2.50 -12.56
C TRP A 202 -16.82 -0.97 -12.43
N HIS A 203 -16.51 -0.23 -13.49
CA HIS A 203 -16.57 1.24 -13.44
C HIS A 203 -18.01 1.77 -13.25
N ALA A 204 -19.04 0.94 -13.48
CA ALA A 204 -20.44 1.32 -13.27
C ALA A 204 -20.83 1.51 -11.78
N ILE A 205 -19.99 1.10 -10.82
CA ILE A 205 -20.23 1.34 -9.38
C ILE A 205 -20.02 2.82 -9.00
N ALA A 206 -19.14 3.52 -9.72
CA ALA A 206 -18.62 4.82 -9.33
C ALA A 206 -19.61 6.01 -9.46
N PRO A 207 -20.50 6.08 -10.46
CA PRO A 207 -21.43 7.20 -10.61
C PRO A 207 -22.24 7.54 -9.36
N ALA A 208 -22.71 6.53 -8.64
CA ALA A 208 -23.49 6.69 -7.41
C ALA A 208 -22.68 7.34 -6.26
N MET A 209 -21.35 7.23 -6.28
CA MET A 209 -20.47 7.78 -5.26
C MET A 209 -20.18 9.29 -5.45
N ARG A 210 -20.25 9.79 -6.67
CA ARG A 210 -19.76 11.11 -7.09
C ARG A 210 -20.26 12.25 -6.21
N LYS A 211 -21.58 12.34 -5.97
CA LYS A 211 -22.17 13.41 -5.16
C LYS A 211 -21.66 13.41 -3.72
N ARG A 212 -21.50 12.23 -3.13
CA ARG A 212 -20.98 12.07 -1.77
C ARG A 212 -19.50 12.39 -1.70
N TYR A 213 -18.72 12.01 -2.71
CA TYR A 213 -17.30 12.34 -2.79
C TYR A 213 -17.07 13.87 -2.85
N ILE A 214 -17.85 14.60 -3.64
CA ILE A 214 -17.81 16.07 -3.67
C ILE A 214 -18.05 16.64 -2.25
N ARG A 215 -19.07 16.13 -1.56
CA ARG A 215 -19.39 16.60 -0.20
C ARG A 215 -18.31 16.21 0.82
N LEU A 216 -17.68 15.04 0.69
CA LEU A 216 -16.54 14.63 1.49
C LEU A 216 -15.38 15.63 1.35
N VAL A 217 -15.03 16.01 0.11
CA VAL A 217 -13.97 16.99 -0.17
C VAL A 217 -14.24 18.33 0.52
N GLU A 218 -15.47 18.84 0.48
CA GLU A 218 -15.84 20.08 1.14
C GLU A 218 -15.63 20.02 2.66
N LEU A 219 -16.13 18.95 3.30
CA LEU A 219 -16.06 18.76 4.75
C LEU A 219 -14.62 18.50 5.22
N ALA A 220 -13.89 17.63 4.53
CA ALA A 220 -12.49 17.34 4.84
C ALA A 220 -11.59 18.59 4.70
N ASN A 221 -11.80 19.39 3.66
CA ASN A 221 -11.11 20.66 3.49
C ASN A 221 -11.46 21.68 4.59
N GLN A 222 -12.70 21.69 5.09
CA GLN A 222 -13.03 22.48 6.26
C GLN A 222 -12.20 22.04 7.47
N GLY A 223 -12.11 20.74 7.73
CA GLY A 223 -11.29 20.18 8.81
C GLY A 223 -9.80 20.52 8.65
N ALA A 224 -9.25 20.39 7.44
CA ALA A 224 -7.86 20.74 7.14
C ALA A 224 -7.55 22.21 7.44
N ARG A 225 -8.43 23.12 7.04
CA ARG A 225 -8.29 24.57 7.37
C ARG A 225 -8.38 24.84 8.87
N GLU A 226 -9.22 24.13 9.59
CA GLU A 226 -9.28 24.21 11.05
C GLU A 226 -8.00 23.69 11.73
N MET A 227 -7.21 22.84 11.04
CA MET A 227 -5.89 22.36 11.44
C MET A 227 -4.74 23.21 10.87
N SER A 228 -5.03 24.38 10.28
CA SER A 228 -4.05 25.33 9.72
C SER A 228 -3.35 24.86 8.44
N PHE A 229 -4.01 24.00 7.66
CA PHE A 229 -3.61 23.66 6.29
C PHE A 229 -4.52 24.36 5.27
N ALA A 230 -4.03 24.58 4.06
CA ALA A 230 -4.83 25.16 2.98
C ALA A 230 -6.00 24.25 2.57
N ASP A 231 -5.69 22.97 2.44
CA ASP A 231 -6.59 21.90 2.05
C ASP A 231 -6.02 20.53 2.49
N VAL A 232 -6.76 19.44 2.25
CA VAL A 232 -6.32 18.07 2.58
C VAL A 232 -5.07 17.67 1.78
N GLY A 233 -4.99 18.06 0.50
CA GLY A 233 -3.83 17.75 -0.34
C GLY A 233 -2.54 18.41 0.16
N ALA A 234 -2.62 19.66 0.64
CA ALA A 234 -1.51 20.34 1.29
C ALA A 234 -1.13 19.66 2.61
N MET A 235 -2.10 19.19 3.40
CA MET A 235 -1.86 18.43 4.63
C MET A 235 -1.12 17.12 4.32
N TRP A 236 -1.56 16.32 3.36
CA TRP A 236 -0.91 15.07 2.97
C TRP A 236 0.53 15.29 2.50
N ARG A 237 0.76 16.30 1.63
CA ARG A 237 2.12 16.61 1.15
C ARG A 237 3.05 17.09 2.27
N SER A 238 2.51 17.73 3.33
CA SER A 238 3.30 18.18 4.49
C SER A 238 3.92 17.03 5.29
N ASN A 239 3.42 15.79 5.11
CA ASN A 239 3.96 14.60 5.77
C ASN A 239 5.38 14.23 5.29
N TYR A 240 5.82 14.74 4.15
CA TYR A 240 7.12 14.40 3.55
C TYR A 240 8.26 15.37 3.92
N ASP A 241 8.19 16.02 5.08
CA ASP A 241 9.26 16.87 5.65
C ASP A 241 9.75 18.00 4.73
N MET A 242 8.90 18.47 3.82
CA MET A 242 9.16 19.62 2.93
C MET A 242 7.89 20.42 2.68
N PRO A 243 7.99 21.64 2.14
CA PRO A 243 6.81 22.40 1.72
C PRO A 243 5.97 21.58 0.72
N PRO A 244 4.62 21.61 0.80
CA PRO A 244 3.74 20.83 -0.08
C PRO A 244 4.01 21.00 -1.56
N GLU A 245 4.34 22.19 -2.00
CA GLU A 245 4.61 22.49 -3.42
C GLU A 245 5.97 21.97 -3.89
N ASP A 246 6.96 21.89 -2.98
CA ASP A 246 8.26 21.34 -3.30
C ASP A 246 8.19 19.81 -3.38
N PHE A 247 7.35 19.17 -2.55
CA PHE A 247 7.08 17.74 -2.68
C PHE A 247 6.42 17.39 -4.04
N ALA A 248 5.44 18.17 -4.48
CA ALA A 248 4.84 17.96 -5.79
C ALA A 248 5.86 18.07 -6.94
N LYS A 249 6.76 19.06 -6.88
CA LYS A 249 7.87 19.22 -7.85
C LYS A 249 8.87 18.06 -7.78
N GLU A 250 9.14 17.53 -6.59
CA GLU A 250 10.04 16.39 -6.40
C GLU A 250 9.49 15.13 -7.07
N LEU A 251 8.18 14.85 -6.95
CA LEU A 251 7.56 13.74 -7.67
C LEU A 251 7.61 13.92 -9.19
N ASP A 252 7.35 15.12 -9.69
CA ASP A 252 7.47 15.41 -11.13
C ASP A 252 8.92 15.25 -11.61
N ARG A 253 9.92 15.67 -10.83
CA ARG A 253 11.34 15.49 -11.14
C ARG A 253 11.70 14.00 -11.24
N LEU A 254 11.26 13.19 -10.30
CA LEU A 254 11.49 11.74 -10.29
C LEU A 254 10.83 11.08 -11.51
N TRP A 255 9.62 11.49 -11.85
CA TRP A 255 8.95 11.02 -13.07
C TRP A 255 9.73 11.35 -14.34
N VAL A 256 10.24 12.58 -14.46
CA VAL A 256 11.05 12.99 -15.62
C VAL A 256 12.28 12.10 -15.79
N GLN A 257 12.92 11.66 -14.68
CA GLN A 257 14.06 10.75 -14.74
C GLN A 257 13.68 9.38 -15.33
N VAL A 258 12.55 8.78 -14.93
CA VAL A 258 12.16 7.42 -15.35
C VAL A 258 11.33 7.39 -16.63
N ARG A 259 10.74 8.50 -17.05
CA ARG A 259 9.87 8.59 -18.22
C ARG A 259 10.48 7.97 -19.50
N PRO A 260 11.78 8.14 -19.83
CA PRO A 260 12.36 7.53 -21.03
C PRO A 260 12.29 5.98 -21.03
N LEU A 261 12.47 5.34 -19.86
CA LEU A 261 12.32 3.89 -19.72
C LEU A 261 10.85 3.48 -19.91
N TYR A 262 9.94 4.20 -19.22
CA TYR A 262 8.50 3.94 -19.33
C TYR A 262 7.98 4.07 -20.76
N VAL A 263 8.36 5.13 -21.47
CA VAL A 263 7.91 5.39 -22.85
C VAL A 263 8.40 4.30 -23.81
N SER A 264 9.61 3.78 -23.59
CA SER A 264 10.15 2.67 -24.38
C SER A 264 9.36 1.36 -24.12
N LEU A 265 9.07 1.07 -22.84
CA LEU A 265 8.23 -0.07 -22.45
C LEU A 265 6.82 0.05 -23.03
N HIS A 266 6.19 1.22 -22.88
CA HIS A 266 4.85 1.50 -23.41
C HIS A 266 4.78 1.31 -24.94
N ALA A 267 5.79 1.77 -25.68
CA ALA A 267 5.83 1.60 -27.14
C ALA A 267 5.90 0.12 -27.51
N TYR A 268 6.75 -0.67 -26.84
CA TYR A 268 6.86 -2.10 -27.06
C TYR A 268 5.53 -2.82 -26.78
N VAL A 269 4.92 -2.57 -25.63
CA VAL A 269 3.64 -3.16 -25.27
C VAL A 269 2.54 -2.78 -26.27
N ARG A 270 2.48 -1.51 -26.68
CA ARG A 270 1.46 -1.00 -27.59
C ARG A 270 1.51 -1.70 -28.96
N TRP A 271 2.68 -1.80 -29.59
CA TRP A 271 2.74 -2.45 -30.90
C TRP A 271 2.55 -3.96 -30.80
N LYS A 272 2.96 -4.61 -29.71
CA LYS A 272 2.63 -6.03 -29.44
C LYS A 272 1.13 -6.26 -29.28
N LEU A 273 0.43 -5.37 -28.59
CA LEU A 273 -1.02 -5.42 -28.50
C LEU A 273 -1.70 -5.14 -29.85
N ALA A 274 -1.11 -4.27 -30.69
CA ALA A 274 -1.59 -4.04 -32.07
C ALA A 274 -1.43 -5.29 -32.95
N GLU A 275 -0.33 -6.07 -32.77
CA GLU A 275 -0.19 -7.38 -33.44
C GLU A 275 -1.27 -8.37 -32.96
N LYS A 276 -1.58 -8.39 -31.67
CA LYS A 276 -2.56 -9.33 -31.10
C LYS A 276 -4.01 -8.98 -31.43
N TYR A 277 -4.39 -7.71 -31.30
CA TYR A 277 -5.79 -7.27 -31.36
C TYR A 277 -6.16 -6.52 -32.66
N GLY A 278 -5.15 -6.23 -33.49
CA GLY A 278 -5.34 -5.46 -34.73
C GLY A 278 -5.12 -3.95 -34.54
N LYS A 279 -4.65 -3.30 -35.62
CA LYS A 279 -4.33 -1.86 -35.65
C LYS A 279 -5.58 -0.95 -35.57
N ASP A 280 -6.76 -1.49 -35.82
CA ASP A 280 -8.03 -0.77 -35.63
C ASP A 280 -8.40 -0.66 -34.14
N VAL A 281 -7.98 -1.62 -33.31
CA VAL A 281 -8.22 -1.66 -31.86
C VAL A 281 -7.11 -0.94 -31.11
N VAL A 282 -5.85 -1.19 -31.46
CA VAL A 282 -4.66 -0.57 -30.82
C VAL A 282 -3.85 0.17 -31.90
N ARG A 283 -4.01 1.47 -31.94
CA ARG A 283 -3.31 2.32 -32.91
C ARG A 283 -1.94 2.72 -32.39
N GLU A 284 -0.93 2.65 -33.22
CA GLU A 284 0.47 2.99 -32.85
C GLU A 284 0.68 4.49 -32.54
N ASP A 285 -0.23 5.35 -32.98
CA ASP A 285 -0.18 6.80 -32.79
C ASP A 285 -1.08 7.30 -31.64
N GLN A 286 -1.72 6.39 -30.89
CA GLN A 286 -2.68 6.71 -29.83
C GLN A 286 -2.29 6.06 -28.49
N PRO A 287 -2.83 6.54 -27.36
CA PRO A 287 -2.78 5.84 -26.09
C PRO A 287 -3.37 4.43 -26.18
N ILE A 288 -2.91 3.54 -25.31
CA ILE A 288 -3.44 2.16 -25.23
C ILE A 288 -4.83 2.18 -24.57
N PRO A 289 -5.82 1.44 -25.12
CA PRO A 289 -7.13 1.27 -24.46
C PRO A 289 -6.97 0.55 -23.11
N ALA A 290 -7.53 1.14 -22.04
CA ALA A 290 -7.29 0.72 -20.66
C ALA A 290 -7.61 -0.76 -20.37
N HIS A 291 -8.64 -1.33 -21.01
CA HIS A 291 -9.10 -2.71 -20.77
C HIS A 291 -8.15 -3.80 -21.30
N LEU A 292 -7.12 -3.45 -22.10
CA LEU A 292 -6.25 -4.44 -22.75
C LEU A 292 -4.95 -4.72 -21.97
N LEU A 293 -4.73 -4.08 -20.83
CA LEU A 293 -3.47 -4.12 -20.09
C LEU A 293 -3.45 -5.14 -18.93
N GLY A 294 -4.44 -6.04 -18.87
CA GLY A 294 -4.43 -7.16 -17.93
C GLY A 294 -4.75 -6.82 -16.47
N ASN A 295 -5.10 -5.57 -16.18
CA ASN A 295 -5.42 -5.09 -14.83
C ASN A 295 -6.57 -4.09 -14.91
N MET A 296 -7.49 -4.09 -13.94
CA MET A 296 -8.69 -3.27 -13.92
C MET A 296 -8.37 -1.76 -14.08
N TRP A 297 -7.32 -1.30 -13.44
CA TRP A 297 -6.89 0.11 -13.48
C TRP A 297 -5.72 0.36 -14.43
N SER A 298 -5.26 -0.66 -15.15
CA SER A 298 -4.08 -0.60 -16.02
C SER A 298 -2.83 -0.09 -15.27
N GLN A 299 -2.74 -0.36 -13.97
CA GLN A 299 -1.66 0.13 -13.14
C GLN A 299 -0.41 -0.75 -13.23
N GLU A 300 -0.58 -2.04 -13.45
CA GLU A 300 0.43 -3.08 -13.63
C GLU A 300 0.06 -3.91 -14.85
N TRP A 301 1.05 -4.43 -15.58
CA TRP A 301 0.82 -5.08 -16.88
C TRP A 301 1.40 -6.50 -16.95
N ASN A 302 1.90 -7.05 -15.85
CA ASN A 302 2.52 -8.38 -15.79
C ASN A 302 1.56 -9.51 -16.25
N ASN A 303 0.24 -9.39 -16.06
CA ASN A 303 -0.73 -10.36 -16.53
C ASN A 303 -0.75 -10.56 -18.06
N ILE A 304 -0.26 -9.59 -18.82
CA ILE A 304 -0.13 -9.72 -20.28
C ILE A 304 1.29 -10.13 -20.72
N TYR A 305 2.21 -10.43 -19.81
CA TYR A 305 3.55 -10.90 -20.14
C TYR A 305 3.59 -12.03 -21.19
N PRO A 306 2.69 -13.05 -21.15
CA PRO A 306 2.66 -14.10 -22.20
C PRO A 306 2.47 -13.57 -23.64
N LEU A 307 1.90 -12.37 -23.83
CA LEU A 307 1.76 -11.72 -25.16
C LEU A 307 3.02 -10.97 -25.58
N LEU A 308 3.95 -10.76 -24.66
CA LEU A 308 5.11 -9.88 -24.78
C LEU A 308 6.43 -10.63 -24.73
N THR A 309 6.41 -11.94 -24.42
CA THR A 309 7.61 -12.76 -24.22
C THR A 309 8.56 -12.67 -25.42
N PRO A 310 9.85 -12.34 -25.20
CA PRO A 310 10.84 -12.31 -26.27
C PRO A 310 11.01 -13.69 -26.92
N PRO A 311 11.20 -13.78 -28.24
CA PRO A 311 11.38 -15.08 -28.94
C PRO A 311 12.57 -15.89 -28.45
N SER A 312 13.58 -15.23 -27.87
CA SER A 312 14.82 -15.83 -27.36
C SER A 312 14.87 -15.92 -25.83
N ALA A 313 13.74 -15.71 -25.14
CA ALA A 313 13.73 -15.85 -23.70
C ALA A 313 13.97 -17.31 -23.31
N ASP A 314 15.21 -17.63 -22.91
CA ASP A 314 15.48 -18.89 -22.21
C ASP A 314 14.58 -18.97 -20.98
N SER A 315 14.13 -20.18 -20.67
CA SER A 315 13.38 -20.42 -19.44
C SER A 315 14.23 -19.98 -18.24
N GLY A 316 13.79 -18.96 -17.52
CA GLY A 316 14.40 -18.57 -16.26
C GLY A 316 14.36 -19.73 -15.24
N VAL A 317 14.81 -19.47 -14.02
CA VAL A 317 14.71 -20.45 -12.92
C VAL A 317 13.23 -20.66 -12.56
N ASP A 318 12.76 -21.87 -12.64
CA ASP A 318 11.47 -22.25 -12.02
C ASP A 318 11.68 -22.47 -10.51
N VAL A 319 11.60 -21.38 -9.76
CA VAL A 319 11.73 -21.39 -8.29
C VAL A 319 10.65 -22.26 -7.66
N SER A 320 9.43 -22.25 -8.21
CA SER A 320 8.33 -23.07 -7.71
C SER A 320 8.62 -24.58 -7.85
N ALA A 321 9.18 -24.99 -8.98
CA ALA A 321 9.62 -26.39 -9.16
C ALA A 321 10.79 -26.75 -8.23
N ALA A 322 11.74 -25.84 -8.02
CA ALA A 322 12.87 -26.04 -7.12
C ALA A 322 12.42 -26.20 -5.65
N LEU A 323 11.48 -25.36 -5.17
CA LEU A 323 10.89 -25.47 -3.84
C LEU A 323 10.20 -26.84 -3.64
N ARG A 324 9.37 -27.24 -4.60
CA ARG A 324 8.69 -28.55 -4.57
C ARG A 324 9.66 -29.72 -4.60
N ALA A 325 10.68 -29.68 -5.45
CA ALA A 325 11.69 -30.72 -5.54
C ALA A 325 12.48 -30.96 -4.25
N LYS A 326 12.66 -29.88 -3.46
CA LYS A 326 13.33 -29.92 -2.15
C LYS A 326 12.36 -30.10 -0.98
N ASN A 327 11.06 -30.30 -1.24
CA ASN A 327 10.01 -30.42 -0.24
C ASN A 327 10.00 -29.23 0.75
N VAL A 328 10.23 -28.01 0.26
CA VAL A 328 10.17 -26.80 1.07
C VAL A 328 8.71 -26.45 1.30
N ASP A 329 8.29 -26.47 2.55
CA ASP A 329 6.96 -26.04 2.97
C ASP A 329 6.91 -24.52 3.32
N ALA A 330 5.76 -24.04 3.73
CA ALA A 330 5.56 -22.64 4.10
C ALA A 330 6.56 -22.18 5.17
N LYS A 331 6.75 -22.95 6.25
CA LYS A 331 7.72 -22.60 7.30
C LYS A 331 9.16 -22.65 6.78
N GLY A 332 9.48 -23.58 5.89
CA GLY A 332 10.77 -23.63 5.23
C GLY A 332 11.08 -22.37 4.44
N MET A 333 10.09 -21.82 3.73
CA MET A 333 10.24 -20.53 3.03
C MET A 333 10.50 -19.37 3.99
N VAL A 334 9.79 -19.32 5.12
CA VAL A 334 10.03 -18.30 6.17
C VAL A 334 11.43 -18.46 6.78
N HIS A 335 11.93 -19.68 6.97
CA HIS A 335 13.31 -19.91 7.43
C HIS A 335 14.36 -19.42 6.44
N TYR A 336 14.13 -19.54 5.14
CA TYR A 336 15.02 -18.96 4.14
C TYR A 336 15.03 -17.43 4.24
N ALA A 337 13.87 -16.80 4.37
CA ALA A 337 13.75 -15.36 4.51
C ALA A 337 14.37 -14.84 5.83
N GLU A 338 14.13 -15.51 6.97
CA GLU A 338 14.85 -15.19 8.22
C GLU A 338 16.36 -15.38 8.06
N GLY A 339 16.78 -16.46 7.42
CA GLY A 339 18.18 -16.76 7.10
C GLY A 339 18.85 -15.63 6.31
N PHE A 340 18.10 -14.99 5.41
CA PHE A 340 18.58 -13.81 4.68
C PHE A 340 18.97 -12.69 5.64
N PHE A 341 18.10 -12.28 6.55
CA PHE A 341 18.38 -11.22 7.53
C PHE A 341 19.48 -11.60 8.52
N LYS A 342 19.51 -12.84 8.99
CA LYS A 342 20.60 -13.36 9.85
C LYS A 342 21.95 -13.30 9.15
N SER A 343 21.97 -13.56 7.85
CA SER A 343 23.21 -13.47 7.05
C SER A 343 23.75 -12.03 7.00
N LEU A 344 22.88 -11.03 7.06
CA LEU A 344 23.22 -9.61 7.14
C LEU A 344 23.66 -9.17 8.54
N GLY A 345 23.42 -9.97 9.58
CA GLY A 345 23.80 -9.69 10.96
C GLY A 345 22.66 -9.27 11.87
N PHE A 346 21.42 -9.40 11.42
CA PHE A 346 20.27 -9.21 12.30
C PHE A 346 20.08 -10.41 13.23
N GLU A 347 19.58 -10.16 14.43
CA GLU A 347 19.23 -11.20 15.37
C GLU A 347 18.02 -12.01 14.88
N PRO A 348 17.92 -13.31 15.24
CA PRO A 348 16.77 -14.15 14.88
C PRO A 348 15.44 -13.53 15.33
N LEU A 349 14.37 -13.88 14.64
CA LEU A 349 13.02 -13.53 15.06
C LEU A 349 12.68 -14.21 16.41
N PRO A 350 11.87 -13.58 17.29
CA PRO A 350 11.54 -14.12 18.59
C PRO A 350 10.71 -15.41 18.47
N THR A 351 10.76 -16.27 19.50
CA THR A 351 9.98 -17.52 19.52
C THR A 351 8.48 -17.26 19.32
N THR A 352 7.98 -16.16 19.85
CA THR A 352 6.59 -15.72 19.71
C THR A 352 6.16 -15.50 18.26
N PHE A 353 7.09 -15.09 17.38
CA PHE A 353 6.84 -14.98 15.95
C PHE A 353 6.44 -16.33 15.34
N TRP A 354 7.19 -17.38 15.65
CA TRP A 354 6.96 -18.74 15.14
C TRP A 354 5.71 -19.41 15.71
N GLU A 355 5.32 -19.04 16.94
CA GLU A 355 4.16 -19.57 17.63
C GLU A 355 2.85 -18.88 17.22
N ARG A 356 2.90 -17.58 16.88
CA ARG A 356 1.71 -16.74 16.73
C ARG A 356 1.40 -16.29 15.31
N SER A 357 2.36 -16.40 14.39
CA SER A 357 2.14 -16.08 12.98
C SER A 357 1.22 -17.09 12.29
N LEU A 358 0.54 -16.64 11.26
CA LEU A 358 -0.22 -17.50 10.35
C LEU A 358 0.56 -17.67 9.04
N PHE A 359 1.07 -18.86 8.76
CA PHE A 359 1.90 -19.15 7.58
C PHE A 359 1.12 -19.82 6.44
N THR A 360 0.00 -20.48 6.75
CA THR A 360 -0.82 -21.21 5.78
C THR A 360 -2.30 -20.97 6.03
N LYS A 361 -3.12 -21.05 4.99
CA LYS A 361 -4.58 -20.95 5.15
C LYS A 361 -5.10 -22.09 6.04
N PRO A 362 -5.80 -21.81 7.16
CA PRO A 362 -6.45 -22.82 7.97
C PRO A 362 -7.52 -23.58 7.18
N ARG A 363 -7.79 -24.84 7.57
CA ARG A 363 -8.84 -25.65 6.96
C ARG A 363 -10.21 -25.49 7.59
N ASP A 364 -10.25 -24.94 8.79
CA ASP A 364 -11.41 -24.88 9.68
C ASP A 364 -12.10 -23.51 9.70
N ARG A 365 -11.51 -22.51 9.06
CA ARG A 365 -12.05 -21.15 9.01
C ARG A 365 -11.55 -20.36 7.82
N GLU A 366 -12.28 -19.31 7.46
CA GLU A 366 -11.83 -18.31 6.51
C GLU A 366 -10.94 -17.27 7.21
N VAL A 367 -9.93 -16.79 6.48
CA VAL A 367 -8.97 -15.77 6.90
C VAL A 367 -8.69 -14.83 5.74
N VAL A 368 -8.24 -13.62 6.03
CA VAL A 368 -7.71 -12.72 5.01
C VAL A 368 -6.31 -13.21 4.61
N CYS A 369 -6.19 -13.80 3.42
CA CYS A 369 -4.93 -14.38 2.92
C CYS A 369 -3.92 -13.36 2.38
N HIS A 370 -4.29 -12.09 2.25
CA HIS A 370 -3.34 -11.06 1.85
C HIS A 370 -2.17 -11.00 2.85
N ALA A 371 -0.94 -11.08 2.33
CA ALA A 371 0.27 -11.05 3.14
C ALA A 371 0.36 -9.75 3.94
N SER A 372 0.79 -9.84 5.19
CA SER A 372 0.96 -8.67 6.06
C SER A 372 1.88 -8.96 7.24
N ALA A 373 2.68 -7.96 7.61
CA ALA A 373 3.58 -7.99 8.75
C ALA A 373 3.00 -7.14 9.90
N TRP A 374 3.13 -7.63 11.12
CA TRP A 374 2.48 -7.09 12.31
C TRP A 374 3.47 -6.88 13.44
N ASP A 375 3.28 -5.79 14.17
CA ASP A 375 3.87 -5.51 15.47
C ASP A 375 2.72 -5.25 16.44
N ILE A 376 2.33 -6.28 17.19
CA ILE A 376 1.08 -6.29 17.99
C ILE A 376 1.18 -5.43 19.23
N ASP A 377 2.35 -5.41 19.88
CA ASP A 377 2.56 -4.71 21.15
C ASP A 377 3.62 -3.61 21.08
N PHE A 378 4.15 -3.36 19.89
CA PHE A 378 5.22 -2.41 19.61
C PHE A 378 6.50 -2.72 20.41
N LYS A 379 6.82 -4.02 20.54
CA LYS A 379 8.00 -4.58 21.20
C LYS A 379 8.44 -5.91 20.60
N ASP A 380 7.94 -7.02 21.18
CA ASP A 380 8.41 -8.39 20.90
C ASP A 380 7.37 -9.28 20.22
N ASP A 381 6.10 -8.84 20.13
CA ASP A 381 5.03 -9.62 19.51
C ASP A 381 4.92 -9.32 18.00
N LEU A 382 6.02 -9.62 17.29
CA LEU A 382 6.05 -9.56 15.83
C LEU A 382 5.36 -10.77 15.24
N ARG A 383 4.61 -10.58 14.14
CA ARG A 383 3.93 -11.66 13.41
C ARG A 383 3.92 -11.38 11.91
N ILE A 384 3.73 -12.43 11.12
CA ILE A 384 3.22 -12.32 9.74
C ILE A 384 1.93 -13.11 9.62
N LYS A 385 1.07 -12.66 8.72
CA LYS A 385 -0.13 -13.37 8.29
C LYS A 385 -0.05 -13.54 6.78
N VAL A 386 0.03 -14.78 6.33
CA VAL A 386 0.15 -15.12 4.92
C VAL A 386 -0.39 -16.52 4.68
N CYS A 387 -0.89 -16.79 3.46
CA CYS A 387 -1.33 -18.13 3.05
C CYS A 387 -0.33 -18.70 2.03
N LEU A 388 0.87 -19.05 2.51
CA LEU A 388 1.98 -19.46 1.65
C LEU A 388 1.73 -20.79 0.96
N GLU A 389 1.99 -20.79 -0.33
CA GLU A 389 2.15 -21.97 -1.18
C GLU A 389 3.61 -22.02 -1.71
N PRO A 390 4.16 -23.18 -2.05
CA PRO A 390 5.54 -23.28 -2.54
C PRO A 390 5.67 -22.74 -3.98
N THR A 391 5.53 -21.43 -4.13
CA THR A 391 5.61 -20.67 -5.39
C THR A 391 6.74 -19.65 -5.37
N ALA A 392 7.19 -19.24 -6.55
CA ALA A 392 8.20 -18.17 -6.70
C ALA A 392 7.70 -16.84 -6.13
N GLU A 393 6.42 -16.55 -6.33
CA GLU A 393 5.75 -15.35 -5.84
C GLU A 393 5.76 -15.32 -4.31
N ASP A 394 5.24 -16.35 -3.64
CA ASP A 394 5.18 -16.40 -2.18
C ASP A 394 6.55 -16.46 -1.53
N PHE A 395 7.54 -17.10 -2.20
CA PHE A 395 8.93 -17.06 -1.73
C PHE A 395 9.48 -15.64 -1.71
N THR A 396 9.18 -14.84 -2.72
CA THR A 396 9.58 -13.43 -2.77
C THR A 396 8.77 -12.60 -1.76
N THR A 397 7.47 -12.84 -1.67
CA THR A 397 6.56 -12.16 -0.73
C THR A 397 7.01 -12.32 0.72
N VAL A 398 7.39 -13.53 1.14
CA VAL A 398 7.83 -13.72 2.53
C VAL A 398 9.14 -12.99 2.85
N HIS A 399 10.04 -12.81 1.88
CA HIS A 399 11.23 -11.98 2.05
C HIS A 399 10.85 -10.49 2.20
N HIS A 400 9.87 -10.03 1.45
CA HIS A 400 9.32 -8.68 1.56
C HIS A 400 8.67 -8.45 2.94
N GLU A 401 7.78 -9.34 3.38
CA GLU A 401 7.08 -9.20 4.67
C GLU A 401 8.03 -9.18 5.86
N LEU A 402 9.06 -10.02 5.85
CA LEU A 402 10.07 -9.95 6.89
C LEU A 402 10.86 -8.63 6.87
N GLY A 403 10.98 -7.95 5.73
CA GLY A 403 11.50 -6.59 5.64
C GLY A 403 10.75 -5.64 6.57
N HIS A 404 9.43 -5.73 6.60
CA HIS A 404 8.60 -4.97 7.52
C HIS A 404 8.86 -5.33 8.99
N ASN A 405 8.89 -6.63 9.35
CA ASN A 405 9.13 -7.05 10.73
C ASN A 405 10.50 -6.62 11.25
N PHE A 406 11.56 -6.72 10.44
CA PHE A 406 12.89 -6.26 10.83
C PHE A 406 12.98 -4.73 10.93
N TYR A 407 12.18 -3.99 10.17
CA TYR A 407 12.07 -2.54 10.33
C TYR A 407 11.31 -2.18 11.61
N GLN A 408 10.17 -2.82 11.88
CA GLN A 408 9.37 -2.65 13.09
C GLN A 408 10.27 -2.84 14.32
N ARG A 409 10.97 -3.97 14.40
CA ARG A 409 11.90 -4.29 15.48
C ARG A 409 13.04 -3.28 15.64
N ALA A 410 13.52 -2.68 14.55
CA ALA A 410 14.65 -1.78 14.59
C ALA A 410 14.35 -0.43 15.26
N TYR A 411 13.09 0.00 15.28
CA TYR A 411 12.67 1.26 15.88
C TYR A 411 11.90 1.11 17.21
N ASP A 412 11.79 -0.09 17.77
CA ASP A 412 11.00 -0.36 18.99
C ASP A 412 11.46 0.41 20.22
N ASP A 413 12.74 0.75 20.31
CA ASP A 413 13.30 1.54 21.40
C ASP A 413 12.99 3.04 21.32
N LEU A 414 12.41 3.51 20.20
CA LEU A 414 12.06 4.91 20.02
C LEU A 414 10.79 5.28 20.80
N ALA A 415 10.58 6.59 20.99
CA ALA A 415 9.31 7.09 21.52
C ALA A 415 8.13 6.71 20.59
N PRO A 416 6.94 6.45 21.12
CA PRO A 416 5.83 5.89 20.35
C PRO A 416 5.51 6.59 19.02
N LEU A 417 5.51 7.93 18.99
CA LEU A 417 5.27 8.69 17.75
C LEU A 417 6.40 8.59 16.72
N PHE A 418 7.56 8.05 17.08
CA PHE A 418 8.68 7.81 16.18
C PHE A 418 8.77 6.37 15.67
N ARG A 419 7.91 5.45 16.18
CA ARG A 419 7.87 4.04 15.79
C ARG A 419 7.15 3.85 14.48
N ASN A 420 7.74 4.37 13.43
CA ASN A 420 7.27 4.24 12.04
C ASN A 420 8.47 4.38 11.11
N SER A 421 8.29 4.12 9.81
CA SER A 421 9.34 4.39 8.82
C SER A 421 9.57 5.89 8.62
N ALA A 422 10.72 6.26 8.09
CA ALA A 422 11.13 7.66 7.91
C ALA A 422 10.14 8.52 7.10
N ASN A 423 9.42 7.90 6.18
CA ASN A 423 8.15 8.33 5.60
C ASN A 423 7.37 7.09 5.14
N ASP A 424 6.12 7.24 4.74
CA ASP A 424 5.21 6.14 4.41
C ASP A 424 5.63 5.30 3.18
N GLY A 425 6.58 5.77 2.36
CA GLY A 425 7.16 4.99 1.26
C GLY A 425 8.36 4.10 1.68
N PHE A 426 8.98 4.33 2.83
CA PHE A 426 10.18 3.59 3.24
C PHE A 426 9.88 2.15 3.66
N HIS A 427 8.76 1.89 4.30
CA HIS A 427 8.41 0.53 4.72
C HIS A 427 8.29 -0.42 3.52
N GLU A 428 7.50 -0.03 2.52
CA GLU A 428 7.34 -0.77 1.27
C GLU A 428 8.68 -0.87 0.51
N ALA A 429 9.43 0.24 0.46
CA ALA A 429 10.72 0.25 -0.22
C ALA A 429 11.73 -0.72 0.41
N ILE A 430 11.70 -0.95 1.71
CA ILE A 430 12.58 -1.92 2.39
C ILE A 430 12.17 -3.35 2.07
N GLY A 431 10.90 -3.72 2.20
CA GLY A 431 10.40 -5.03 1.78
C GLY A 431 10.80 -5.35 0.35
N ASP A 432 10.53 -4.43 -0.57
CA ASP A 432 10.88 -4.56 -1.97
C ASP A 432 12.40 -4.58 -2.23
N THR A 433 13.21 -3.85 -1.46
CA THR A 433 14.69 -3.90 -1.55
C THR A 433 15.22 -5.31 -1.25
N ILE A 434 14.65 -5.97 -0.25
CA ILE A 434 15.00 -7.37 0.07
C ILE A 434 14.53 -8.30 -1.06
N ALA A 435 13.30 -8.12 -1.56
CA ALA A 435 12.77 -8.86 -2.69
C ALA A 435 13.63 -8.72 -3.97
N LEU A 436 14.23 -7.54 -4.22
CA LEU A 436 15.19 -7.35 -5.32
C LEU A 436 16.48 -8.17 -5.15
N SER A 437 16.85 -8.54 -3.92
CA SER A 437 18.00 -9.40 -3.62
C SER A 437 17.70 -10.89 -3.72
N VAL A 438 16.46 -11.30 -3.99
CA VAL A 438 16.07 -12.69 -4.32
C VAL A 438 16.43 -12.96 -5.78
N THR A 439 17.72 -13.08 -6.05
CA THR A 439 18.29 -13.27 -7.39
C THR A 439 18.67 -14.73 -7.62
N PRO A 440 18.90 -15.17 -8.88
CA PRO A 440 19.42 -16.52 -9.13
C PRO A 440 20.73 -16.83 -8.38
N GLU A 441 21.58 -15.83 -8.18
CA GLU A 441 22.82 -15.96 -7.42
C GLU A 441 22.53 -16.29 -5.94
N TYR A 442 21.55 -15.61 -5.33
CA TYR A 442 21.08 -15.92 -3.98
C TYR A 442 20.49 -17.32 -3.90
N LEU A 443 19.61 -17.70 -4.84
CA LEU A 443 18.98 -19.01 -4.87
C LEU A 443 20.02 -20.16 -4.95
N LYS A 444 21.12 -19.94 -5.70
CA LYS A 444 22.24 -20.86 -5.74
C LYS A 444 23.01 -20.90 -4.42
N GLN A 445 23.27 -19.75 -3.79
CA GLN A 445 24.01 -19.68 -2.52
C GLN A 445 23.30 -20.42 -1.39
N ILE A 446 21.96 -20.36 -1.35
CA ILE A 446 21.15 -21.09 -0.36
C ILE A 446 20.88 -22.55 -0.78
N GLY A 447 21.44 -22.99 -1.91
CA GLY A 447 21.29 -24.36 -2.41
C GLY A 447 19.90 -24.70 -2.95
N LEU A 448 19.07 -23.70 -3.26
CA LEU A 448 17.74 -23.94 -3.84
C LEU A 448 17.84 -24.33 -5.31
N ILE A 449 18.80 -23.78 -6.04
CA ILE A 449 19.14 -24.14 -7.42
C ILE A 449 20.61 -24.52 -7.56
N ASP A 450 20.94 -25.34 -8.54
CA ASP A 450 22.32 -25.79 -8.78
C ASP A 450 23.09 -24.86 -9.73
N THR A 451 22.39 -24.23 -10.68
CA THR A 451 23.01 -23.44 -11.75
C THR A 451 22.31 -22.09 -11.88
N VAL A 452 23.10 -21.02 -11.95
CA VAL A 452 22.60 -19.68 -12.31
C VAL A 452 22.30 -19.64 -13.80
N PRO A 453 21.13 -19.12 -14.24
CA PRO A 453 20.82 -18.96 -15.66
C PRO A 453 21.82 -18.07 -16.39
N PRO A 454 22.02 -18.29 -17.69
CA PRO A 454 22.87 -17.43 -18.49
C PRO A 454 22.28 -16.03 -18.63
N ALA A 455 23.12 -15.06 -19.05
CA ALA A 455 22.68 -13.67 -19.22
C ALA A 455 21.60 -13.50 -20.33
N SER A 456 21.45 -14.48 -21.22
CA SER A 456 20.36 -14.50 -22.21
C SER A 456 18.97 -14.57 -21.59
N ALA A 457 18.84 -15.11 -20.38
CA ALA A 457 17.57 -15.17 -19.64
C ALA A 457 17.17 -13.83 -18.97
N ASP A 458 18.09 -12.89 -18.81
CA ASP A 458 17.86 -11.66 -18.05
C ASP A 458 16.76 -10.78 -18.66
N ILE A 459 16.69 -10.70 -19.99
CA ILE A 459 15.73 -9.83 -20.68
C ILE A 459 14.28 -10.24 -20.37
N GLY A 460 13.98 -11.54 -20.36
CA GLY A 460 12.65 -12.02 -20.00
C GLY A 460 12.26 -11.65 -18.58
N GLN A 461 13.15 -11.86 -17.61
CA GLN A 461 12.93 -11.52 -16.20
C GLN A 461 12.81 -10.00 -15.97
N LEU A 462 13.65 -9.21 -16.63
CA LEU A 462 13.60 -7.75 -16.55
C LEU A 462 12.33 -7.20 -17.21
N LEU A 463 11.88 -7.80 -18.31
CA LEU A 463 10.62 -7.41 -18.96
C LEU A 463 9.44 -7.66 -18.02
N ASP A 464 9.31 -8.87 -17.47
CA ASP A 464 8.24 -9.21 -16.54
C ASP A 464 8.23 -8.25 -15.34
N ARG A 465 9.37 -8.04 -14.68
CA ARG A 465 9.49 -7.09 -13.57
C ARG A 465 9.20 -5.64 -13.98
N SER A 466 9.51 -5.23 -15.21
CA SER A 466 9.18 -3.89 -15.69
C SER A 466 7.70 -3.67 -15.92
N LEU A 467 6.96 -4.72 -16.28
CA LEU A 467 5.50 -4.68 -16.44
C LEU A 467 4.78 -4.49 -15.09
N ASP A 468 5.42 -4.87 -13.99
CA ASP A 468 5.00 -4.56 -12.63
C ASP A 468 5.53 -3.16 -12.22
N LYS A 469 6.83 -3.01 -12.02
CA LYS A 469 7.42 -1.85 -11.33
C LYS A 469 7.48 -0.58 -12.19
N VAL A 470 7.84 -0.69 -13.48
CA VAL A 470 7.95 0.49 -14.36
C VAL A 470 6.58 0.94 -14.86
N ALA A 471 5.71 -0.01 -15.24
CA ALA A 471 4.35 0.28 -15.68
C ALA A 471 3.51 0.98 -14.60
N PHE A 472 3.75 0.66 -13.31
CA PHE A 472 3.05 1.22 -12.18
C PHE A 472 3.33 2.73 -11.95
N LEU A 473 4.54 3.19 -12.23
CA LEU A 473 4.99 4.54 -11.85
C LEU A 473 4.03 5.69 -12.21
N PRO A 474 3.56 5.83 -13.46
CA PRO A 474 2.68 6.94 -13.79
C PRO A 474 1.32 6.85 -13.09
N PHE A 475 0.81 5.65 -12.82
CA PHE A 475 -0.42 5.48 -12.05
C PHE A 475 -0.20 5.83 -10.57
N GLY A 476 0.90 5.36 -9.97
CA GLY A 476 1.30 5.72 -8.61
C GLY A 476 1.41 7.23 -8.40
N LEU A 477 1.87 7.95 -9.43
CA LEU A 477 1.98 9.40 -9.43
C LEU A 477 0.63 10.12 -9.59
N LEU A 478 -0.16 9.75 -10.62
CA LEU A 478 -1.31 10.55 -11.05
C LEU A 478 -2.50 10.51 -10.10
N VAL A 479 -2.67 9.42 -9.32
CA VAL A 479 -3.82 9.28 -8.41
C VAL A 479 -3.85 10.40 -7.37
N ASP A 480 -2.72 10.68 -6.74
CA ASP A 480 -2.63 11.77 -5.76
C ASP A 480 -2.51 13.14 -6.42
N GLN A 481 -1.88 13.27 -7.57
CA GLN A 481 -1.91 14.53 -8.32
C GLN A 481 -3.34 14.94 -8.68
N TRP A 482 -4.20 13.97 -9.06
CA TRP A 482 -5.61 14.23 -9.28
C TRP A 482 -6.30 14.68 -7.98
N ARG A 483 -6.10 13.97 -6.84
CA ARG A 483 -6.71 14.32 -5.57
C ARG A 483 -6.25 15.69 -5.04
N TRP A 484 -4.96 16.02 -5.19
CA TRP A 484 -4.47 17.35 -4.79
C TRP A 484 -5.12 18.47 -5.59
N LYS A 485 -5.33 18.29 -6.89
CA LYS A 485 -6.08 19.24 -7.74
C LYS A 485 -7.55 19.36 -7.33
N VAL A 486 -8.16 18.25 -6.92
CA VAL A 486 -9.54 18.23 -6.40
C VAL A 486 -9.61 18.95 -5.05
N PHE A 487 -8.73 18.63 -4.10
CA PHE A 487 -8.73 19.27 -2.78
C PHE A 487 -8.38 20.76 -2.83
N SER A 488 -7.45 21.17 -3.65
CA SER A 488 -7.12 22.60 -3.84
C SER A 488 -8.23 23.36 -4.57
N GLY A 489 -9.15 22.66 -5.23
CA GLY A 489 -10.20 23.25 -6.07
C GLY A 489 -9.70 23.72 -7.43
N GLU A 490 -8.48 23.37 -7.84
CA GLU A 490 -7.99 23.55 -9.21
C GLU A 490 -8.87 22.75 -10.19
N THR A 491 -9.15 21.49 -9.89
CA THR A 491 -10.16 20.68 -10.59
C THR A 491 -11.52 20.88 -9.92
N LYS A 492 -12.46 21.45 -10.66
CA LYS A 492 -13.83 21.65 -10.19
C LYS A 492 -14.66 20.36 -10.25
N PRO A 493 -15.74 20.24 -9.47
CA PRO A 493 -16.62 19.07 -9.54
C PRO A 493 -17.15 18.75 -10.94
N ALA A 494 -17.32 19.75 -11.80
CA ALA A 494 -17.75 19.58 -13.18
C ALA A 494 -16.68 18.94 -14.10
N ASP A 495 -15.43 18.81 -13.63
CA ASP A 495 -14.28 18.34 -14.43
C ASP A 495 -13.55 17.17 -13.77
N TYR A 496 -14.12 16.50 -12.76
CA TYR A 496 -13.46 15.44 -12.00
C TYR A 496 -13.05 14.26 -12.90
N ASN A 497 -13.97 13.75 -13.70
CA ASN A 497 -13.72 12.62 -14.59
C ASN A 497 -12.84 13.02 -15.79
N LYS A 498 -13.06 14.21 -16.36
CA LYS A 498 -12.26 14.77 -17.43
C LYS A 498 -10.79 14.90 -17.02
N THR A 499 -10.51 15.55 -15.88
CA THR A 499 -9.13 15.73 -15.38
C THR A 499 -8.47 14.38 -15.06
N TRP A 500 -9.23 13.40 -14.55
CA TRP A 500 -8.72 12.05 -14.36
C TRP A 500 -8.18 11.45 -15.67
N TRP A 501 -8.95 11.49 -16.74
CA TRP A 501 -8.53 10.93 -18.03
C TRP A 501 -7.47 11.77 -18.73
N GLU A 502 -7.43 13.09 -18.52
CA GLU A 502 -6.33 13.94 -18.97
C GLU A 502 -5.00 13.54 -18.33
N LEU A 503 -4.98 13.28 -17.01
CA LEU A 503 -3.79 12.82 -16.31
C LEU A 503 -3.39 11.40 -16.73
N ARG A 504 -4.34 10.49 -16.90
CA ARG A 504 -4.09 9.15 -17.44
C ARG A 504 -3.47 9.19 -18.84
N ARG A 505 -3.99 10.02 -19.72
CA ARG A 505 -3.41 10.22 -21.05
C ARG A 505 -2.01 10.81 -20.95
N LYS A 506 -1.83 11.86 -20.16
CA LYS A 506 -0.55 12.57 -20.00
C LYS A 506 0.56 11.67 -19.45
N TYR A 507 0.31 10.99 -18.35
CA TYR A 507 1.34 10.23 -17.65
C TYR A 507 1.43 8.77 -18.11
N GLN A 508 0.31 8.08 -18.26
CA GLN A 508 0.30 6.67 -18.61
C GLN A 508 0.25 6.39 -20.12
N GLY A 509 -0.18 7.34 -20.96
CA GLY A 509 -0.49 7.02 -22.35
C GLY A 509 -1.63 6.00 -22.48
N VAL A 510 -2.60 6.06 -21.58
CA VAL A 510 -3.78 5.18 -21.52
C VAL A 510 -5.03 5.99 -21.75
N ALA A 511 -5.96 5.46 -22.56
CA ALA A 511 -7.25 6.08 -22.86
C ALA A 511 -8.41 5.18 -22.38
N PRO A 512 -9.59 5.76 -22.07
CA PRO A 512 -10.76 4.95 -21.81
C PRO A 512 -11.15 4.17 -23.06
N PRO A 513 -11.62 2.91 -22.94
CA PRO A 513 -11.97 2.10 -24.11
C PRO A 513 -13.29 2.51 -24.77
N VAL A 514 -14.07 3.34 -24.11
CA VAL A 514 -15.33 3.92 -24.58
C VAL A 514 -15.40 5.38 -24.16
N GLU A 515 -16.27 6.16 -24.81
CA GLU A 515 -16.51 7.54 -24.41
C GLU A 515 -16.96 7.64 -22.96
N ARG A 516 -16.37 8.60 -22.23
CA ARG A 516 -16.63 8.86 -20.80
C ARG A 516 -17.02 10.32 -20.59
N SER A 517 -17.90 10.52 -19.63
CA SER A 517 -18.44 11.82 -19.26
C SER A 517 -18.27 12.09 -17.76
N GLU A 518 -18.70 13.25 -17.29
CA GLU A 518 -18.75 13.57 -15.86
C GLU A 518 -19.80 12.74 -15.07
N ALA A 519 -20.73 12.07 -15.76
CA ALA A 519 -21.66 11.15 -15.12
C ALA A 519 -20.98 9.86 -14.63
N ASP A 520 -19.81 9.50 -15.18
CA ASP A 520 -19.17 8.20 -14.94
C ASP A 520 -18.35 8.13 -13.65
N PHE A 521 -17.65 9.19 -13.28
CA PHE A 521 -16.82 9.29 -12.07
C PHE A 521 -15.82 8.12 -11.89
N ASP A 522 -15.05 7.79 -12.93
CA ASP A 522 -14.12 6.65 -12.94
C ASP A 522 -13.09 6.61 -11.80
N PRO A 523 -12.59 7.74 -11.25
CA PRO A 523 -11.74 7.70 -10.05
C PRO A 523 -12.38 6.97 -8.87
N GLY A 524 -13.72 7.01 -8.72
CA GLY A 524 -14.45 6.33 -7.66
C GLY A 524 -14.39 4.79 -7.75
N ALA A 525 -14.06 4.24 -8.92
CA ALA A 525 -13.85 2.80 -9.10
C ALA A 525 -12.48 2.30 -8.57
N LYS A 526 -11.64 3.19 -8.03
CA LYS A 526 -10.38 2.84 -7.35
C LYS A 526 -10.53 2.94 -5.84
N TYR A 527 -10.20 1.83 -5.15
CA TYR A 527 -10.29 1.72 -3.68
C TYR A 527 -9.73 2.95 -2.96
N HIS A 528 -8.49 3.34 -3.26
CA HIS A 528 -7.81 4.44 -2.58
C HIS A 528 -8.49 5.80 -2.74
N VAL A 529 -9.32 5.97 -3.76
CA VAL A 529 -10.16 7.17 -3.93
C VAL A 529 -11.44 7.05 -3.11
N ALA A 530 -12.13 5.90 -3.18
CA ALA A 530 -13.35 5.65 -2.42
C ALA A 530 -13.10 5.67 -0.90
N SER A 531 -12.02 5.04 -0.44
CA SER A 531 -11.63 4.93 0.98
C SER A 531 -10.69 6.04 1.47
N ASN A 532 -10.34 6.98 0.58
CA ASN A 532 -9.50 8.16 0.88
C ASN A 532 -8.10 7.86 1.45
N VAL A 533 -7.45 6.79 0.96
CA VAL A 533 -6.10 6.41 1.36
C VAL A 533 -5.07 7.13 0.49
N PRO A 534 -4.07 7.86 1.04
CA PRO A 534 -2.98 8.46 0.27
C PRO A 534 -2.24 7.45 -0.61
N TYR A 535 -1.81 7.86 -1.80
CA TYR A 535 -1.28 6.95 -2.84
C TYR A 535 0.17 7.22 -3.27
N ALA A 536 0.67 8.44 -3.06
CA ALA A 536 2.04 8.85 -3.46
C ALA A 536 3.12 7.96 -2.82
N ARG A 537 2.85 7.34 -1.67
CA ARG A 537 3.74 6.39 -0.98
C ARG A 537 4.20 5.25 -1.89
N TYR A 538 3.32 4.72 -2.72
CA TYR A 538 3.64 3.60 -3.61
C TYR A 538 4.55 4.02 -4.78
N PHE A 539 4.35 5.24 -5.30
CA PHE A 539 5.28 5.82 -6.27
C PHE A 539 6.68 6.00 -5.68
N LEU A 540 6.76 6.53 -4.45
CA LEU A 540 8.02 6.72 -3.74
C LEU A 540 8.69 5.38 -3.43
N ALA A 541 7.95 4.41 -2.90
CA ALA A 541 8.45 3.09 -2.59
C ALA A 541 9.06 2.41 -3.81
N THR A 542 8.35 2.48 -4.95
CA THR A 542 8.82 1.90 -6.22
C THR A 542 10.13 2.52 -6.70
N ILE A 543 10.40 3.77 -6.41
CA ILE A 543 11.69 4.42 -6.75
C ILE A 543 12.76 4.11 -5.69
N LEU A 544 12.42 4.26 -4.41
CA LEU A 544 13.35 4.11 -3.30
C LEU A 544 13.93 2.70 -3.20
N GLN A 545 13.15 1.65 -3.50
CA GLN A 545 13.66 0.28 -3.49
C GLN A 545 14.90 0.09 -4.36
N PHE A 546 14.94 0.69 -5.54
CA PHE A 546 16.11 0.61 -6.43
C PHE A 546 17.27 1.46 -5.92
N GLN A 547 16.98 2.63 -5.35
CA GLN A 547 18.02 3.50 -4.77
C GLN A 547 18.67 2.83 -3.55
N PHE A 548 17.89 2.20 -2.69
CA PHE A 548 18.37 1.43 -1.55
C PHE A 548 19.17 0.19 -2.00
N HIS A 549 18.62 -0.57 -2.93
CA HIS A 549 19.29 -1.76 -3.47
C HIS A 549 20.64 -1.41 -4.10
N ARG A 550 20.71 -0.36 -4.94
CA ARG A 550 21.98 0.11 -5.52
C ARG A 550 23.01 0.50 -4.44
N ALA A 551 22.56 1.19 -3.40
CA ALA A 551 23.44 1.62 -2.33
C ALA A 551 23.98 0.44 -1.51
N LEU A 552 23.13 -0.55 -1.21
CA LEU A 552 23.52 -1.77 -0.48
C LEU A 552 24.41 -2.68 -1.32
N CYS A 553 24.15 -2.81 -2.62
CA CYS A 553 25.01 -3.55 -3.55
C CYS A 553 26.40 -2.92 -3.66
N LYS A 554 26.46 -1.59 -3.71
CA LYS A 554 27.74 -0.86 -3.66
C LYS A 554 28.48 -1.08 -2.35
N GLU A 555 27.79 -1.04 -1.21
CA GLU A 555 28.37 -1.34 0.10
C GLU A 555 28.89 -2.78 0.18
N ALA A 556 28.18 -3.71 -0.47
CA ALA A 556 28.61 -5.10 -0.59
C ALA A 556 29.81 -5.30 -1.54
N GLY A 557 30.31 -4.26 -2.20
CA GLY A 557 31.42 -4.33 -3.15
C GLY A 557 31.03 -4.99 -4.49
N TYR A 558 29.73 -5.06 -4.80
CA TYR A 558 29.27 -5.67 -6.05
C TYR A 558 29.52 -4.75 -7.25
N THR A 559 30.07 -5.29 -8.32
CA THR A 559 30.44 -4.57 -9.55
C THR A 559 29.77 -5.08 -10.84
N GLY A 560 28.94 -6.12 -10.70
CA GLY A 560 28.19 -6.70 -11.83
C GLY A 560 26.90 -5.92 -12.16
N PRO A 561 26.06 -6.45 -13.07
CA PRO A 561 24.75 -5.88 -13.39
C PRO A 561 23.85 -5.82 -12.16
N LEU A 562 23.24 -4.67 -11.90
CA LEU A 562 22.51 -4.42 -10.65
C LEU A 562 21.36 -5.40 -10.40
N HIS A 563 20.66 -5.84 -11.45
CA HIS A 563 19.56 -6.80 -11.37
C HIS A 563 19.99 -8.23 -10.95
N ARG A 564 21.28 -8.53 -10.95
CA ARG A 564 21.86 -9.79 -10.47
C ARG A 564 22.47 -9.68 -9.07
N CYS A 565 22.50 -8.48 -8.49
CA CYS A 565 23.05 -8.26 -7.17
C CYS A 565 22.16 -8.85 -6.09
N SER A 566 22.76 -9.63 -5.18
CA SER A 566 22.20 -9.97 -3.88
C SER A 566 23.11 -9.47 -2.77
N ILE A 567 22.53 -8.94 -1.72
CA ILE A 567 23.26 -8.52 -0.52
C ILE A 567 23.37 -9.65 0.52
N TYR A 568 22.86 -10.84 0.23
CA TYR A 568 22.91 -11.99 1.14
C TYR A 568 24.34 -12.26 1.63
N GLY A 569 24.48 -12.47 2.94
CA GLY A 569 25.78 -12.74 3.59
C GLY A 569 26.64 -11.50 3.83
N ASN A 570 26.25 -10.31 3.37
CA ASN A 570 27.10 -9.12 3.50
C ASN A 570 26.79 -8.33 4.78
N LYS A 571 27.65 -8.47 5.78
CA LYS A 571 27.52 -7.81 7.08
C LYS A 571 27.64 -6.27 7.02
N ALA A 572 28.41 -5.72 6.07
CA ALA A 572 28.55 -4.27 5.91
C ALA A 572 27.26 -3.66 5.37
N ALA A 573 26.66 -4.28 4.34
CA ALA A 573 25.35 -3.90 3.84
C ALA A 573 24.27 -3.99 4.93
N GLY A 574 24.30 -5.08 5.74
CA GLY A 574 23.39 -5.25 6.86
C GLY A 574 23.54 -4.17 7.94
N ALA A 575 24.75 -3.81 8.33
CA ALA A 575 25.01 -2.74 9.30
C ALA A 575 24.51 -1.38 8.80
N LYS A 576 24.71 -1.10 7.50
CA LYS A 576 24.21 0.13 6.88
C LYS A 576 22.68 0.17 6.87
N LEU A 577 22.04 -0.94 6.52
CA LEU A 577 20.60 -1.10 6.59
C LEU A 577 20.09 -0.88 8.02
N ALA A 578 20.62 -1.60 9.00
CA ALA A 578 20.21 -1.51 10.40
C ALA A 578 20.31 -0.08 10.96
N LYS A 579 21.37 0.66 10.58
CA LYS A 579 21.56 2.07 10.99
C LYS A 579 20.41 2.96 10.51
N MET A 580 19.93 2.77 9.31
CA MET A 580 18.80 3.54 8.76
C MET A 580 17.48 3.13 9.41
N LEU A 581 17.23 1.81 9.53
CA LEU A 581 15.99 1.28 10.12
C LEU A 581 15.79 1.79 11.56
N ALA A 582 16.86 1.82 12.37
CA ALA A 582 16.82 2.29 13.77
C ALA A 582 16.49 3.79 13.93
N MET A 583 16.50 4.56 12.86
CA MET A 583 16.12 5.98 12.92
C MET A 583 14.59 6.16 13.02
N GLY A 584 13.81 5.21 12.55
CA GLY A 584 12.37 5.31 12.48
C GLY A 584 11.92 6.63 11.86
N GLU A 585 10.93 7.27 12.45
CA GLU A 585 10.43 8.59 12.06
C GLU A 585 10.97 9.73 12.97
N SER A 586 12.02 9.44 13.78
CA SER A 586 12.59 10.40 14.73
C SER A 586 13.27 11.60 14.07
N ARG A 587 13.66 11.47 12.79
CA ARG A 587 14.32 12.51 11.99
C ARG A 587 13.60 12.69 10.65
N PRO A 588 13.81 13.84 9.98
CA PRO A 588 13.34 14.00 8.60
C PRO A 588 13.88 12.91 7.68
N TRP A 589 13.04 12.41 6.76
CA TRP A 589 13.42 11.32 5.85
C TRP A 589 14.72 11.54 5.04
N PRO A 590 15.17 12.79 4.69
CA PRO A 590 16.46 12.96 4.04
C PRO A 590 17.65 12.50 4.87
N ASP A 591 17.55 12.53 6.21
CA ASP A 591 18.60 12.04 7.10
C ASP A 591 18.67 10.50 7.06
N ALA A 592 17.53 9.82 7.02
CA ALA A 592 17.44 8.37 6.87
C ALA A 592 17.95 7.93 5.49
N LEU A 593 17.55 8.65 4.43
CA LEU A 593 18.04 8.41 3.07
C LEU A 593 19.57 8.56 2.98
N GLU A 594 20.13 9.60 3.60
CA GLU A 594 21.56 9.83 3.63
C GLU A 594 22.30 8.71 4.39
N ALA A 595 21.76 8.26 5.51
CA ALA A 595 22.32 7.14 6.26
C ALA A 595 22.39 5.86 5.42
N MET A 596 21.40 5.62 4.57
CA MET A 596 21.29 4.46 3.69
C MET A 596 22.11 4.60 2.41
N THR A 597 22.05 5.75 1.76
CA THR A 597 22.53 5.92 0.38
C THR A 597 23.71 6.88 0.24
N GLY A 598 23.97 7.70 1.24
CA GLY A 598 24.89 8.84 1.17
C GLY A 598 24.32 10.04 0.40
N GLN A 599 23.05 10.03 0.05
CA GLN A 599 22.34 11.10 -0.67
C GLN A 599 21.16 11.59 0.17
N ARG A 600 20.90 12.89 0.13
CA ARG A 600 19.73 13.50 0.81
C ARG A 600 18.53 13.71 -0.10
N GLN A 601 18.65 13.38 -1.38
CA GLN A 601 17.61 13.54 -2.38
C GLN A 601 17.28 12.18 -3.00
N MET A 602 15.99 11.92 -3.22
CA MET A 602 15.53 10.75 -3.94
C MET A 602 16.08 10.76 -5.38
N ASP A 603 16.47 9.59 -5.89
CA ASP A 603 17.10 9.45 -7.19
C ASP A 603 16.62 8.22 -7.92
N ALA A 604 15.86 8.45 -8.99
CA ALA A 604 15.32 7.39 -9.82
C ALA A 604 16.33 6.80 -10.83
N THR A 605 17.56 7.35 -10.92
CA THR A 605 18.59 6.80 -11.82
C THR A 605 18.98 5.38 -11.45
N ALA A 606 18.82 4.97 -10.17
CA ALA A 606 19.04 3.60 -9.74
C ALA A 606 18.13 2.59 -10.46
N MET A 607 16.89 2.96 -10.72
CA MET A 607 15.97 2.14 -11.53
C MET A 607 16.45 2.05 -12.97
N LEU A 608 16.95 3.13 -13.54
CA LEU A 608 17.51 3.13 -14.91
C LEU A 608 18.75 2.22 -15.00
N ASP A 609 19.62 2.23 -13.99
CA ASP A 609 20.77 1.33 -13.90
C ASP A 609 20.33 -0.14 -13.83
N TYR A 610 19.30 -0.42 -13.04
CA TYR A 610 18.75 -1.78 -12.87
C TYR A 610 18.17 -2.33 -14.18
N PHE A 611 17.41 -1.51 -14.92
CA PHE A 611 16.77 -1.88 -16.17
C PHE A 611 17.58 -1.52 -17.42
N ALA A 612 18.85 -1.12 -17.28
CA ALA A 612 19.66 -0.71 -18.44
C ALA A 612 19.73 -1.76 -19.56
N PRO A 613 19.92 -3.07 -19.29
CA PRO A 613 19.91 -4.09 -20.35
C PRO A 613 18.55 -4.17 -21.06
N LEU A 614 17.45 -4.08 -20.31
CA LEU A 614 16.10 -4.09 -20.87
C LEU A 614 15.85 -2.83 -21.71
N LYS A 615 16.24 -1.65 -21.22
CA LYS A 615 16.06 -0.39 -21.97
C LYS A 615 16.74 -0.45 -23.32
N LYS A 616 17.98 -0.96 -23.36
CA LYS A 616 18.71 -1.15 -24.62
C LYS A 616 17.95 -2.08 -25.57
N TRP A 617 17.51 -3.24 -25.05
CA TRP A 617 16.75 -4.20 -25.84
C TRP A 617 15.42 -3.62 -26.36
N LEU A 618 14.67 -2.89 -25.50
CA LEU A 618 13.42 -2.24 -25.88
C LEU A 618 13.64 -1.21 -27.02
N ASP A 619 14.72 -0.45 -26.96
CA ASP A 619 15.04 0.54 -28.03
C ASP A 619 15.34 -0.15 -29.36
N GLU A 620 16.01 -1.30 -29.32
CA GLU A 620 16.24 -2.13 -30.51
C GLU A 620 14.92 -2.70 -31.06
N GLN A 621 14.01 -3.19 -30.19
CA GLN A 621 12.71 -3.74 -30.61
C GLN A 621 11.77 -2.65 -31.16
N ASN A 622 11.86 -1.43 -30.64
CA ASN A 622 11.05 -0.30 -31.08
C ASN A 622 11.54 0.37 -32.36
N ALA A 623 12.64 -0.14 -32.96
CA ALA A 623 13.15 0.41 -34.23
C ALA A 623 12.08 0.33 -35.33
N GLY A 624 11.66 1.47 -35.86
CA GLY A 624 10.59 1.56 -36.86
C GLY A 624 9.18 1.74 -36.32
N HIS A 625 8.99 1.67 -35.01
CA HIS A 625 7.73 1.95 -34.34
C HIS A 625 7.69 3.36 -33.72
N LYS A 626 6.49 3.93 -33.58
CA LYS A 626 6.33 5.22 -32.89
C LYS A 626 6.58 5.05 -31.39
N VAL A 627 7.51 5.80 -30.85
CA VAL A 627 7.77 5.90 -29.41
C VAL A 627 7.05 7.14 -28.87
N GLY A 628 6.23 6.95 -27.80
CA GLY A 628 5.32 7.98 -27.28
C GLY A 628 3.92 7.91 -27.92
N TRP A 629 2.99 8.69 -27.40
CA TRP A 629 1.56 8.68 -27.77
C TRP A 629 1.01 10.09 -28.03
N GLU A 630 1.86 11.12 -28.04
CA GLU A 630 1.52 12.53 -28.32
C GLU A 630 1.66 12.83 -29.81
#